data_3babe5690f0e96eaf00c97af719a3547
#
_entry.id   3babe5690f0e96eaf00c97af719a3547
#
_cell.length_a   1.000
_cell.length_b   1.000
_cell.length_c   1.000
_cell.angle_alpha   90.00
_cell.angle_beta   90.00
_cell.angle_gamma   90.00
#
_symmetry.space_group_name_H-M   'P 1'
#
loop_
_entity.id
_entity.type
_entity.pdbx_description
1 polymer ?
#
loop_
_entity_poly.entity_id
_entity_poly.type
_entity_poly.pdbx_seq_one_letter_code
_entity_poly.pdbx_strand_id
1 'polypeptide(L)'
;MVIMFPVFPIYESGLLLRLEYITYHYVLARLEGIMNYCNASNGLVNDPNILKMLNSIDYSKLKVLRISAFRNCMMHFGLWSKEGQSLIDENVLDLSIPLCGLIETQFNMDYEQFKNKIEAELAQISDVLTNYLDFELLLNGKQ
;
A
#
# COMPACT_ATOMS: atom_id res chain seq x y z
N MET A 1 -20.39 -6.21 21.75
CA MET A 1 -21.22 -6.86 20.71
C MET A 1 -20.28 -7.22 19.56
N VAL A 2 -19.93 -8.49 19.42
CA VAL A 2 -19.12 -8.95 18.29
C VAL A 2 -20.07 -9.11 17.12
N ILE A 3 -20.01 -8.21 16.15
CA ILE A 3 -20.74 -8.35 14.90
C ILE A 3 -19.97 -9.38 14.07
N MET A 4 -20.39 -10.63 14.11
CA MET A 4 -19.92 -11.64 13.17
C MET A 4 -20.54 -11.33 11.81
N PHE A 5 -19.75 -10.80 10.90
CA PHE A 5 -20.18 -10.66 9.51
C PHE A 5 -20.24 -12.04 8.86
N PRO A 6 -21.32 -12.36 8.12
CA PRO A 6 -21.41 -13.63 7.41
C PRO A 6 -20.29 -13.71 6.35
N VAL A 7 -19.67 -14.88 6.27
CA VAL A 7 -18.57 -15.17 5.34
C VAL A 7 -19.16 -15.37 3.94
N PHE A 8 -19.16 -14.33 3.12
CA PHE A 8 -19.54 -14.40 1.71
C PHE A 8 -18.29 -14.34 0.81
N PRO A 9 -18.34 -14.87 -0.44
CA PRO A 9 -17.21 -14.88 -1.38
C PRO A 9 -16.58 -13.51 -1.67
N ILE A 10 -17.34 -12.44 -1.52
CA ILE A 10 -16.87 -11.05 -1.60
C ILE A 10 -15.82 -10.73 -0.51
N TYR A 11 -15.81 -11.49 0.57
CA TYR A 11 -14.85 -11.30 1.67
C TYR A 11 -13.43 -11.77 1.33
N GLU A 12 -13.27 -12.82 0.54
CA GLU A 12 -11.92 -13.25 0.13
C GLU A 12 -11.24 -12.18 -0.73
N SER A 13 -11.97 -11.58 -1.66
CA SER A 13 -11.44 -10.48 -2.48
C SER A 13 -11.18 -9.22 -1.63
N GLY A 14 -12.05 -8.91 -0.70
CA GLY A 14 -11.89 -7.79 0.22
C GLY A 14 -10.71 -7.96 1.18
N LEU A 15 -10.48 -9.19 1.67
CA LEU A 15 -9.32 -9.49 2.50
C LEU A 15 -8.03 -9.38 1.69
N LEU A 16 -8.00 -9.91 0.47
CA LEU A 16 -6.85 -9.79 -0.40
C LEU A 16 -6.50 -8.33 -0.70
N LEU A 17 -7.48 -7.51 -1.08
CA LEU A 17 -7.26 -6.09 -1.30
C LEU A 17 -6.74 -5.36 -0.06
N ARG A 18 -7.21 -5.73 1.13
CA ARG A 18 -6.68 -5.17 2.39
C ARG A 18 -5.20 -5.51 2.57
N LEU A 19 -4.82 -6.76 2.34
CA LEU A 19 -3.43 -7.20 2.44
C LEU A 19 -2.55 -6.53 1.39
N GLU A 20 -3.02 -6.41 0.17
CA GLU A 20 -2.32 -5.71 -0.93
C GLU A 20 -2.11 -4.23 -0.57
N TYR A 21 -3.13 -3.54 -0.09
CA TYR A 21 -3.01 -2.14 0.31
C TYR A 21 -2.07 -1.94 1.51
N ILE A 22 -2.16 -2.80 2.52
CA ILE A 22 -1.26 -2.76 3.69
C ILE A 22 0.18 -2.99 3.22
N THR A 23 0.41 -3.97 2.36
CA THR A 23 1.73 -4.27 1.78
C THR A 23 2.26 -3.07 1.00
N TYR A 24 1.46 -2.50 0.11
CA TYR A 24 1.77 -1.29 -0.65
C TYR A 24 2.21 -0.14 0.27
N HIS A 25 1.42 0.14 1.30
CA HIS A 25 1.71 1.21 2.24
C HIS A 25 3.03 1.01 2.98
N TYR A 26 3.32 -0.23 3.43
CA TYR A 26 4.56 -0.56 4.14
C TYR A 26 5.77 -0.55 3.23
N VAL A 27 5.68 -1.14 2.04
CA VAL A 27 6.79 -1.17 1.08
C VAL A 27 7.22 0.25 0.73
N LEU A 28 6.28 1.13 0.38
CA LEU A 28 6.60 2.53 0.09
C LEU A 28 7.25 3.25 1.29
N ALA A 29 6.74 3.02 2.50
CA ALA A 29 7.31 3.64 3.70
C ALA A 29 8.76 3.19 3.94
N ARG A 30 9.07 1.92 3.68
CA ARG A 30 10.41 1.37 3.84
C ARG A 30 11.37 1.86 2.77
N LEU A 31 10.95 1.86 1.51
CA LEU A 31 11.77 2.38 0.41
C LEU A 31 12.10 3.86 0.60
N GLU A 32 11.12 4.67 1.00
CA GLU A 32 11.33 6.08 1.33
C GLU A 32 12.27 6.26 2.53
N GLY A 33 12.12 5.43 3.55
CA GLY A 33 13.02 5.43 4.72
C GLY A 33 14.46 5.11 4.34
N ILE A 34 14.69 4.11 3.47
CA ILE A 34 16.02 3.76 2.96
C ILE A 34 16.58 4.91 2.13
N MET A 35 15.80 5.50 1.25
CA MET A 35 16.21 6.64 0.43
C MET A 35 16.66 7.82 1.32
N ASN A 36 15.87 8.16 2.33
CA ASN A 36 16.19 9.24 3.26
C ASN A 36 17.47 8.94 4.05
N TYR A 37 17.65 7.70 4.47
CA TYR A 37 18.88 7.27 5.16
C TYR A 37 20.11 7.39 4.25
N CYS A 38 20.01 6.91 3.01
CA CYS A 38 21.11 7.01 2.04
C CYS A 38 21.47 8.48 1.75
N ASN A 39 20.49 9.36 1.63
CA ASN A 39 20.70 10.78 1.40
C ASN A 39 21.30 11.50 2.63
N ALA A 40 20.92 11.09 3.84
CA ALA A 40 21.42 11.69 5.09
C ALA A 40 22.84 11.19 5.48
N SER A 41 23.26 10.03 5.01
CA SER A 41 24.50 9.38 5.42
C SER A 41 25.77 9.95 4.78
N ASN A 42 25.68 11.04 4.01
CA ASN A 42 26.82 11.72 3.35
C ASN A 42 27.75 10.77 2.57
N GLY A 43 27.17 9.77 1.94
CA GLY A 43 27.91 8.83 1.12
C GLY A 43 28.49 7.61 1.86
N LEU A 44 28.12 7.38 3.12
CA LEU A 44 28.50 6.15 3.84
C LEU A 44 27.83 4.90 3.25
N VAL A 45 26.69 5.08 2.55
CA VAL A 45 26.04 4.02 1.77
C VAL A 45 26.04 4.45 0.31
N ASN A 46 27.17 4.27 -0.36
CA ASN A 46 27.36 4.63 -1.76
C ASN A 46 27.31 3.40 -2.66
N ASP A 47 26.21 2.67 -2.64
CA ASP A 47 25.92 1.76 -3.74
C ASP A 47 25.16 2.54 -4.83
N PRO A 48 25.80 2.87 -5.96
CA PRO A 48 25.17 3.64 -7.02
C PRO A 48 23.96 2.91 -7.64
N ASN A 49 23.92 1.57 -7.55
CA ASN A 49 22.80 0.78 -8.06
C ASN A 49 21.56 0.91 -7.16
N ILE A 50 21.75 0.86 -5.84
CA ILE A 50 20.66 1.07 -4.87
C ILE A 50 20.11 2.48 -5.01
N LEU A 51 20.96 3.51 -5.08
CA LEU A 51 20.52 4.89 -5.24
C LEU A 51 19.80 5.10 -6.58
N LYS A 52 20.27 4.50 -7.66
CA LYS A 52 19.61 4.55 -8.97
C LYS A 52 18.23 3.89 -8.93
N MET A 53 18.12 2.74 -8.28
CA MET A 53 16.85 2.05 -8.06
C MET A 53 15.88 2.92 -7.27
N LEU A 54 16.28 3.43 -6.12
CA LEU A 54 15.43 4.25 -5.27
C LEU A 54 14.96 5.52 -5.97
N ASN A 55 15.83 6.16 -6.75
CA ASN A 55 15.50 7.37 -7.51
C ASN A 55 14.66 7.10 -8.76
N SER A 56 14.55 5.86 -9.22
CA SER A 56 13.67 5.47 -10.33
C SER A 56 12.21 5.34 -9.92
N ILE A 57 11.92 5.31 -8.63
CA ILE A 57 10.56 5.23 -8.10
C ILE A 57 9.97 6.64 -7.98
N ASP A 58 8.85 6.88 -8.63
CA ASP A 58 8.12 8.15 -8.51
C ASP A 58 7.26 8.16 -7.24
N TYR A 59 7.87 8.48 -6.11
CA TYR A 59 7.21 8.54 -4.81
C TYR A 59 6.08 9.57 -4.75
N SER A 60 6.19 10.66 -5.51
CA SER A 60 5.15 11.71 -5.51
C SER A 60 3.84 11.18 -6.09
N LYS A 61 3.93 10.39 -7.15
CA LYS A 61 2.79 9.73 -7.78
C LYS A 61 2.20 8.63 -6.89
N LEU A 62 3.07 7.81 -6.32
CA LEU A 62 2.66 6.67 -5.48
C LEU A 62 2.04 7.12 -4.14
N LYS A 63 2.51 8.21 -3.56
CA LYS A 63 1.99 8.75 -2.29
C LYS A 63 0.51 9.16 -2.33
N VAL A 64 -0.05 9.41 -3.49
CA VAL A 64 -1.48 9.83 -3.64
C VAL A 64 -2.42 8.80 -3.00
N LEU A 65 -2.11 7.52 -3.10
CA LEU A 65 -2.91 6.45 -2.49
C LEU A 65 -2.48 6.10 -1.06
N ARG A 66 -1.41 6.70 -0.56
CA ARG A 66 -0.85 6.39 0.76
C ARG A 66 -1.49 7.24 1.86
N ILE A 67 -2.67 6.84 2.31
CA ILE A 67 -3.41 7.50 3.39
C ILE A 67 -3.33 6.66 4.67
N SER A 68 -2.70 7.20 5.72
CA SER A 68 -2.50 6.48 6.98
C SER A 68 -3.81 6.16 7.69
N ALA A 69 -4.81 7.04 7.64
CA ALA A 69 -6.12 6.78 8.21
C ALA A 69 -6.82 5.61 7.50
N PHE A 70 -6.78 5.58 6.18
CA PHE A 70 -7.33 4.46 5.39
C PHE A 70 -6.58 3.15 5.69
N ARG A 71 -5.23 3.18 5.77
CA ARG A 71 -4.44 2.01 6.17
C ARG A 71 -4.89 1.48 7.55
N ASN A 72 -5.14 2.35 8.52
CA ASN A 72 -5.60 1.94 9.85
C ASN A 72 -6.98 1.28 9.78
N CYS A 73 -7.90 1.80 8.96
CA CYS A 73 -9.19 1.13 8.71
C CYS A 73 -9.01 -0.25 8.10
N MET A 74 -8.08 -0.39 7.16
CA MET A 74 -7.76 -1.68 6.54
C MET A 74 -7.21 -2.68 7.54
N MET A 75 -6.38 -2.25 8.49
CA MET A 75 -5.78 -3.13 9.50
C MET A 75 -6.77 -3.50 10.61
N HIS A 76 -7.57 -2.55 11.07
CA HIS A 76 -8.39 -2.71 12.28
C HIS A 76 -9.88 -2.90 12.00
N PHE A 77 -10.27 -2.96 10.72
CA PHE A 77 -11.68 -3.07 10.30
C PHE A 77 -12.56 -1.93 10.88
N GLY A 78 -11.95 -0.79 11.19
CA GLY A 78 -12.63 0.39 11.72
C GLY A 78 -13.01 1.36 10.61
N LEU A 79 -14.04 2.18 10.87
CA LEU A 79 -14.50 3.22 9.95
C LEU A 79 -14.27 4.63 10.53
N TRP A 80 -13.54 4.71 11.64
CA TRP A 80 -13.35 5.94 12.40
C TRP A 80 -11.86 6.27 12.55
N SER A 81 -11.54 7.56 12.52
CA SER A 81 -10.22 8.05 12.89
C SER A 81 -9.97 7.88 14.39
N LYS A 82 -8.73 8.09 14.82
CA LYS A 82 -8.38 8.10 16.25
C LYS A 82 -9.12 9.21 17.01
N GLU A 83 -9.47 10.28 16.34
CA GLU A 83 -10.19 11.43 16.87
C GLU A 83 -11.72 11.23 16.85
N GLY A 84 -12.19 10.05 16.50
CA GLY A 84 -13.61 9.71 16.45
C GLY A 84 -14.35 10.28 15.25
N GLN A 85 -13.65 10.75 14.22
CA GLN A 85 -14.26 11.24 13.00
C GLN A 85 -14.59 10.05 12.07
N SER A 86 -15.77 10.05 11.47
CA SER A 86 -16.11 9.09 10.43
C SER A 86 -15.22 9.29 9.21
N LEU A 87 -14.65 8.19 8.71
CA LEU A 87 -13.82 8.17 7.50
C LEU A 87 -14.64 7.78 6.27
N ILE A 88 -15.93 7.58 6.43
CA ILE A 88 -16.86 7.22 5.37
C ILE A 88 -17.97 8.27 5.30
N ASP A 89 -18.34 8.66 4.10
CA ASP A 89 -19.50 9.50 3.86
C ASP A 89 -20.76 8.65 4.10
N GLU A 90 -21.66 9.13 4.96
CA GLU A 90 -22.93 8.43 5.26
C GLU A 90 -23.82 8.25 4.03
N ASN A 91 -23.68 9.11 3.01
CA ASN A 91 -24.47 9.00 1.78
C ASN A 91 -24.03 7.85 0.87
N VAL A 92 -22.78 7.38 1.01
CA VAL A 92 -22.23 6.25 0.23
C VAL A 92 -22.01 5.01 1.09
N LEU A 93 -22.40 5.05 2.36
CA LEU A 93 -22.27 3.94 3.28
C LEU A 93 -23.29 2.85 2.95
N ASP A 94 -22.80 1.72 2.47
CA ASP A 94 -23.54 0.47 2.43
C ASP A 94 -23.00 -0.47 3.52
N LEU A 95 -23.82 -0.75 4.52
CA LEU A 95 -23.44 -1.60 5.65
C LEU A 95 -23.15 -3.05 5.24
N SER A 96 -23.61 -3.49 4.08
CA SER A 96 -23.31 -4.82 3.53
C SER A 96 -21.90 -4.89 2.92
N ILE A 97 -21.39 -3.75 2.41
CA ILE A 97 -20.09 -3.62 1.76
C ILE A 97 -19.38 -2.31 2.17
N PRO A 98 -19.09 -2.11 3.46
CA PRO A 98 -18.57 -0.83 3.97
C PRO A 98 -17.21 -0.45 3.35
N LEU A 99 -16.45 -1.42 2.85
CA LEU A 99 -15.18 -1.17 2.18
C LEU A 99 -15.35 -0.36 0.89
N CYS A 100 -16.41 -0.62 0.12
CA CYS A 100 -16.69 0.14 -1.11
C CYS A 100 -16.95 1.61 -0.81
N GLY A 101 -17.78 1.92 0.19
CA GLY A 101 -18.05 3.29 0.61
C GLY A 101 -16.81 4.00 1.18
N LEU A 102 -15.97 3.27 1.89
CA LEU A 102 -14.71 3.81 2.40
C LEU A 102 -13.74 4.18 1.25
N ILE A 103 -13.62 3.32 0.25
CA ILE A 103 -12.79 3.58 -0.94
C ILE A 103 -13.34 4.79 -1.70
N GLU A 104 -14.64 4.84 -1.95
CA GLU A 104 -15.28 5.93 -2.66
C GLU A 104 -15.06 7.27 -1.95
N THR A 105 -15.27 7.31 -0.63
CA THR A 105 -15.08 8.52 0.19
C THR A 105 -13.63 9.01 0.17
N GLN A 106 -12.66 8.11 0.28
CA GLN A 106 -11.27 8.49 0.44
C GLN A 106 -10.55 8.76 -0.89
N PHE A 107 -10.96 8.12 -1.97
CA PHE A 107 -10.24 8.15 -3.25
C PHE A 107 -11.10 8.57 -4.44
N ASN A 108 -12.40 8.71 -4.26
CA ASN A 108 -13.36 8.96 -5.36
C ASN A 108 -13.23 7.92 -6.48
N MET A 109 -13.11 6.66 -6.10
CA MET A 109 -12.96 5.49 -6.98
C MET A 109 -13.95 4.41 -6.55
N ASP A 110 -14.40 3.59 -7.50
CA ASP A 110 -15.06 2.34 -7.17
C ASP A 110 -14.04 1.26 -6.74
N TYR A 111 -14.56 0.13 -6.26
CA TYR A 111 -13.74 -0.97 -5.75
C TYR A 111 -12.78 -1.53 -6.81
N GLU A 112 -13.26 -1.76 -8.03
CA GLU A 112 -12.45 -2.34 -9.11
C GLU A 112 -11.37 -1.37 -9.60
N GLN A 113 -11.71 -0.09 -9.72
CA GLN A 113 -10.74 0.96 -10.07
C GLN A 113 -9.62 1.04 -9.04
N PHE A 114 -9.97 1.02 -7.75
CA PHE A 114 -9.00 1.09 -6.67
C PHE A 114 -8.11 -0.16 -6.63
N LYS A 115 -8.70 -1.36 -6.72
CA LYS A 115 -8.00 -2.63 -6.77
C LYS A 115 -6.99 -2.67 -7.92
N ASN A 116 -7.45 -2.41 -9.14
CA ASN A 116 -6.60 -2.42 -10.32
C ASN A 116 -5.44 -1.43 -10.19
N LYS A 117 -5.68 -0.27 -9.56
CA LYS A 117 -4.63 0.72 -9.34
C LYS A 117 -3.60 0.26 -8.32
N ILE A 118 -4.00 -0.33 -7.21
CA ILE A 118 -3.08 -0.90 -6.21
C ILE A 118 -2.26 -2.04 -6.81
N GLU A 119 -2.88 -2.96 -7.56
CA GLU A 119 -2.19 -4.05 -8.24
C GLU A 119 -1.16 -3.53 -9.25
N ALA A 120 -1.52 -2.53 -10.05
CA ALA A 120 -0.61 -1.92 -11.03
C ALA A 120 0.59 -1.23 -10.36
N GLU A 121 0.37 -0.52 -9.27
CA GLU A 121 1.45 0.16 -8.54
C GLU A 121 2.36 -0.82 -7.81
N LEU A 122 1.82 -1.89 -7.22
CA LEU A 122 2.61 -2.98 -6.65
C LEU A 122 3.45 -3.70 -7.72
N ALA A 123 2.88 -3.96 -8.89
CA ALA A 123 3.61 -4.54 -10.01
C ALA A 123 4.76 -3.63 -10.46
N GLN A 124 4.54 -2.33 -10.58
CA GLN A 124 5.58 -1.37 -10.93
C GLN A 124 6.72 -1.35 -9.90
N ILE A 125 6.42 -1.37 -8.61
CA ILE A 125 7.42 -1.45 -7.54
C ILE A 125 8.19 -2.76 -7.64
N SER A 126 7.47 -3.88 -7.85
CA SER A 126 8.08 -5.21 -8.01
C SER A 126 9.04 -5.25 -9.19
N ASP A 127 8.66 -4.70 -10.33
CA ASP A 127 9.49 -4.63 -11.53
C ASP A 127 10.78 -3.83 -11.29
N VAL A 128 10.67 -2.66 -10.62
CA VAL A 128 11.83 -1.86 -10.26
C VAL A 128 12.76 -2.65 -9.33
N LEU A 129 12.23 -3.28 -8.30
CA LEU A 129 13.03 -4.08 -7.36
C LEU A 129 13.69 -5.26 -8.07
N THR A 130 12.97 -5.97 -8.94
CA THR A 130 13.50 -7.13 -9.68
C THR A 130 14.60 -6.74 -10.65
N ASN A 131 14.44 -5.62 -11.35
CA ASN A 131 15.42 -5.13 -12.32
C ASN A 131 16.74 -4.65 -11.68
N TYR A 132 16.71 -4.21 -10.44
CA TYR A 132 17.91 -3.70 -9.76
C TYR A 132 18.48 -4.63 -8.71
N LEU A 133 17.65 -5.49 -8.13
CA LEU A 133 18.10 -6.56 -7.25
C LEU A 133 18.31 -7.79 -8.14
N ASP A 134 19.56 -8.01 -8.57
CA ASP A 134 19.92 -9.21 -9.31
C ASP A 134 19.88 -10.42 -8.36
N PHE A 135 18.71 -11.04 -8.26
CA PHE A 135 18.50 -12.23 -7.43
C PHE A 135 19.39 -13.39 -7.86
N GLU A 136 19.84 -13.44 -9.12
CA GLU A 136 20.77 -14.46 -9.57
C GLU A 136 22.15 -14.29 -8.93
N LEU A 137 22.61 -13.06 -8.71
CA LEU A 137 23.84 -12.81 -7.95
C LEU A 137 23.72 -13.24 -6.48
N LEU A 138 22.55 -13.07 -5.86
CA LEU A 138 22.31 -13.53 -4.50
C LEU A 138 22.22 -15.04 -4.38
N LEU A 139 21.73 -15.73 -5.42
CA LEU A 139 21.67 -17.19 -5.47
C LEU A 139 23.00 -17.83 -5.87
N ASN A 140 23.79 -17.18 -6.73
CA ASN A 140 25.08 -17.68 -7.23
C ASN A 140 26.28 -17.22 -6.39
N GLY A 141 26.10 -16.27 -5.47
CA GLY A 141 27.12 -15.79 -4.54
C GLY A 141 27.52 -16.77 -3.42
N LYS A 142 27.06 -18.02 -3.49
CA LYS A 142 27.47 -19.14 -2.63
C LYS A 142 28.31 -20.16 -3.41
N GLN A 143 29.36 -19.68 -4.05
CA GLN A 143 30.47 -20.56 -4.45
C GLN A 143 31.71 -20.17 -3.70
#